data_c4e6eb15ec0e2d3fd30f1b0d39122a0a
#
_entry.id   c4e6eb15ec0e2d3fd30f1b0d39122a0a
#
_cell.length_a   1.000
_cell.length_b   1.000
_cell.length_c   1.000
_cell.angle_alpha   90.00
_cell.angle_beta   90.00
_cell.angle_gamma   90.00
#
_symmetry.space_group_name_H-M   'P 1'
#
loop_
_entity.id
_entity.type
_entity.pdbx_description
1 polymer ?
#
loop_
_entity_poly.entity_id
_entity_poly.type
_entity_poly.pdbx_seq_one_letter_code
_entity_poly.pdbx_strand_id
1 'polypeptide(L)'
;MAYYAKNGIRCVGYDIVPETVRSINAGEISLAGLGQWLGFSAVPLVKNGLMHATSKVKDIIDDSSIKVHFISIPTERKGKPWDGALQDVSKKLAAKKVENGPDLVIVESTLSPGQCDKVLVSTLRRSGRDVPEEFQVAVAPRRDWFDNPGLNVHTIPRVVGGLDEESRGSALDVLGIICSKLVPVSDHRIAELVKSTENSFRALNIAFANTLSRAFPDIDTIELIDAAATKWNYVAHYPGLGTGGYCIPLAPEYLIEGSRNKGEHTDLLSQINRVNRSQTRFVGELIAKSLSGSTVGILGLSYKRNLKVHVLSPTILLAEVLKKAGKHVVIQDPFYSSKEIEEIAGVGTFSYPDDLKKFDSVVVSVPHLEYTETPVPALLKSIKSGTFVLDAEGAWQSYRDFFQQRGIDYRKIGDAGWALPRLVK
;
A
#
# COMPACT_ATOMS: atom_id res chain seq x y z
N MET A 1 3.83 7.42 18.10
CA MET A 1 4.86 7.53 19.16
C MET A 1 5.75 8.76 18.98
N ALA A 2 6.62 8.86 17.97
CA ALA A 2 7.66 9.90 17.88
C ALA A 2 7.12 11.34 17.96
N TYR A 3 5.97 11.64 17.34
CA TYR A 3 5.37 12.98 17.43
C TYR A 3 4.84 13.32 18.83
N TYR A 4 4.26 12.36 19.57
CA TYR A 4 3.87 12.57 20.95
C TYR A 4 5.09 12.74 21.87
N ALA A 5 6.11 11.88 21.68
CA ALA A 5 7.36 11.99 22.43
C ALA A 5 8.08 13.33 22.18
N LYS A 6 8.03 13.86 20.95
CA LYS A 6 8.52 15.21 20.62
C LYS A 6 7.80 16.32 21.39
N ASN A 7 6.52 16.10 21.75
CA ASN A 7 5.74 17.00 22.60
C ASN A 7 5.89 16.70 24.11
N GLY A 8 6.90 15.94 24.51
CA GLY A 8 7.20 15.64 25.91
C GLY A 8 6.37 14.53 26.55
N ILE A 9 5.55 13.81 25.76
CA ILE A 9 4.69 12.73 26.26
C ILE A 9 5.46 11.41 26.19
N ARG A 10 5.56 10.71 27.33
CA ARG A 10 6.19 9.39 27.38
C ARG A 10 5.37 8.37 26.58
N CYS A 11 6.01 7.69 25.64
CA CYS A 11 5.40 6.71 24.76
C CYS A 11 6.08 5.36 24.87
N VAL A 12 5.28 4.30 25.03
CA VAL A 12 5.74 2.91 25.04
C VAL A 12 5.14 2.18 23.86
N GLY A 13 5.98 1.54 23.02
CA GLY A 13 5.54 0.68 21.92
C GLY A 13 5.55 -0.78 22.37
N TYR A 14 4.50 -1.51 22.09
CA TYR A 14 4.47 -2.96 22.22
C TYR A 14 4.45 -3.58 20.82
N ASP A 15 5.42 -4.44 20.54
CA ASP A 15 5.46 -5.21 19.29
C ASP A 15 5.92 -6.65 19.57
N ILE A 16 5.32 -7.60 18.86
CA ILE A 16 5.68 -9.04 18.97
C ILE A 16 6.93 -9.37 18.16
N VAL A 17 7.39 -8.49 17.28
CA VAL A 17 8.57 -8.69 16.43
C VAL A 17 9.80 -8.08 17.11
N PRO A 18 10.78 -8.90 17.54
CA PRO A 18 11.95 -8.40 18.27
C PRO A 18 12.78 -7.40 17.48
N GLU A 19 12.81 -7.51 16.16
CA GLU A 19 13.53 -6.58 15.28
C GLU A 19 12.93 -5.18 15.32
N THR A 20 11.58 -5.09 15.24
CA THR A 20 10.85 -3.82 15.37
C THR A 20 11.17 -3.16 16.73
N VAL A 21 11.17 -3.93 17.81
CA VAL A 21 11.50 -3.42 19.14
C VAL A 21 12.94 -2.90 19.19
N ARG A 22 13.90 -3.62 18.61
CA ARG A 22 15.31 -3.16 18.55
C ARG A 22 15.46 -1.87 17.77
N SER A 23 14.86 -1.78 16.56
CA SER A 23 14.90 -0.59 15.73
C SER A 23 14.34 0.65 16.44
N ILE A 24 13.16 0.50 17.07
CA ILE A 24 12.56 1.60 17.83
C ILE A 24 13.47 2.05 18.97
N ASN A 25 14.06 1.13 19.72
CA ASN A 25 14.95 1.42 20.83
C ASN A 25 16.32 1.97 20.40
N ALA A 26 16.69 1.78 19.14
CA ALA A 26 17.83 2.46 18.52
C ALA A 26 17.49 3.87 18.00
N GLY A 27 16.21 4.25 18.02
CA GLY A 27 15.73 5.49 17.40
C GLY A 27 15.67 5.41 15.87
N GLU A 28 15.69 4.20 15.34
CA GLU A 28 15.61 3.93 13.91
C GLU A 28 14.16 3.70 13.48
N ILE A 29 13.87 4.00 12.22
CA ILE A 29 12.59 3.67 11.60
C ILE A 29 12.83 2.48 10.70
N SER A 30 12.17 1.36 11.02
CA SER A 30 12.37 0.06 10.37
C SER A 30 11.98 0.00 8.88
N LEU A 31 11.21 0.98 8.39
CA LEU A 31 10.87 1.09 6.98
C LEU A 31 11.83 2.04 6.26
N ALA A 32 12.58 1.52 5.30
CA ALA A 32 13.47 2.31 4.46
C ALA A 32 12.71 3.48 3.82
N GLY A 33 13.29 4.69 3.89
CA GLY A 33 12.68 5.92 3.38
C GLY A 33 11.79 6.70 4.36
N LEU A 34 11.27 6.08 5.43
CA LEU A 34 10.41 6.78 6.39
C LEU A 34 11.16 7.74 7.35
N GLY A 35 12.47 7.62 7.48
CA GLY A 35 13.28 8.56 8.27
C GLY A 35 13.15 10.00 7.78
N GLN A 36 13.15 10.20 6.47
CA GLN A 36 12.93 11.51 5.84
C GLN A 36 11.49 12.01 6.04
N TRP A 37 10.51 11.13 6.01
CA TRP A 37 9.11 11.48 6.22
C TRP A 37 8.81 11.95 7.66
N LEU A 38 9.50 11.40 8.67
CA LEU A 38 9.38 11.87 10.05
C LEU A 38 9.83 13.32 10.23
N GLY A 39 10.83 13.76 9.45
CA GLY A 39 11.35 15.14 9.46
C GLY A 39 12.21 15.49 10.68
N PHE A 40 12.51 14.53 11.57
CA PHE A 40 13.42 14.69 12.70
C PHE A 40 13.97 13.33 13.16
N SER A 41 15.07 13.35 13.93
CA SER A 41 15.66 12.14 14.51
C SER A 41 14.90 11.69 15.77
N ALA A 42 14.58 10.41 15.86
CA ALA A 42 13.98 9.81 17.06
C ALA A 42 15.01 9.43 18.14
N VAL A 43 16.32 9.42 17.81
CA VAL A 43 17.41 9.04 18.74
C VAL A 43 17.41 9.85 20.04
N PRO A 44 17.27 11.20 20.03
CA PRO A 44 17.19 11.97 21.27
C PRO A 44 15.99 11.59 22.15
N LEU A 45 14.85 11.23 21.54
CA LEU A 45 13.63 10.87 22.27
C LEU A 45 13.81 9.56 23.04
N VAL A 46 14.50 8.60 22.42
CA VAL A 46 14.86 7.33 23.07
C VAL A 46 15.87 7.57 24.19
N LYS A 47 16.94 8.32 23.94
CA LYS A 47 17.98 8.63 24.95
C LYS A 47 17.42 9.33 26.18
N ASN A 48 16.42 10.20 26.00
CA ASN A 48 15.76 10.92 27.09
C ASN A 48 14.64 10.13 27.77
N GLY A 49 14.43 8.86 27.40
CA GLY A 49 13.39 8.00 27.99
C GLY A 49 11.95 8.37 27.62
N LEU A 50 11.74 9.28 26.66
CA LEU A 50 10.42 9.67 26.19
C LEU A 50 9.81 8.64 25.21
N MET A 51 10.65 7.81 24.60
CA MET A 51 10.20 6.78 23.66
C MET A 51 10.98 5.49 23.88
N HIS A 52 10.28 4.39 24.08
CA HIS A 52 10.89 3.04 24.08
C HIS A 52 9.90 2.00 23.58
N ALA A 53 10.38 0.79 23.27
CA ALA A 53 9.55 -0.33 22.87
C ALA A 53 9.89 -1.59 23.68
N THR A 54 8.89 -2.48 23.81
CA THR A 54 9.02 -3.74 24.52
C THR A 54 8.25 -4.85 23.79
N SER A 55 8.72 -6.10 23.94
CA SER A 55 7.97 -7.31 23.56
C SER A 55 7.23 -7.96 24.74
N LYS A 56 7.34 -7.38 25.94
CA LYS A 56 6.69 -7.88 27.15
C LYS A 56 5.35 -7.18 27.35
N VAL A 57 4.26 -7.88 27.12
CA VAL A 57 2.90 -7.30 27.26
C VAL A 57 2.65 -6.77 28.68
N LYS A 58 3.26 -7.36 29.70
CA LYS A 58 3.14 -6.93 31.11
C LYS A 58 3.58 -5.50 31.32
N ASP A 59 4.60 -5.02 30.58
CA ASP A 59 5.08 -3.64 30.68
C ASP A 59 4.00 -2.63 30.26
N ILE A 60 2.94 -3.09 29.57
CA ILE A 60 1.79 -2.27 29.17
C ILE A 60 0.59 -2.51 30.06
N ILE A 61 0.21 -3.76 30.29
CA ILE A 61 -1.04 -4.09 30.97
C ILE A 61 -0.99 -3.85 32.49
N ASP A 62 0.19 -3.96 33.10
CA ASP A 62 0.40 -3.75 34.54
C ASP A 62 0.68 -2.27 34.92
N ASP A 63 1.01 -1.41 33.94
CA ASP A 63 1.29 0.02 34.16
C ASP A 63 0.02 0.88 34.05
N SER A 64 -0.66 1.14 35.18
CA SER A 64 -1.87 1.95 35.22
C SER A 64 -1.68 3.44 34.85
N SER A 65 -0.43 3.91 34.70
CA SER A 65 -0.13 5.26 34.20
C SER A 65 -0.30 5.41 32.69
N ILE A 66 -0.35 4.31 31.94
CA ILE A 66 -0.63 4.31 30.50
C ILE A 66 -2.14 4.42 30.31
N LYS A 67 -2.58 5.58 29.84
CA LYS A 67 -4.00 5.93 29.72
C LYS A 67 -4.49 5.93 28.26
N VAL A 68 -3.60 5.99 27.28
CA VAL A 68 -3.99 6.04 25.85
C VAL A 68 -3.32 4.90 25.10
N HIS A 69 -4.13 4.11 24.41
CA HIS A 69 -3.72 2.92 23.65
C HIS A 69 -4.02 3.11 22.17
N PHE A 70 -2.99 3.24 21.34
CA PHE A 70 -3.13 3.25 19.90
C PHE A 70 -2.99 1.83 19.35
N ILE A 71 -4.00 1.35 18.64
CA ILE A 71 -3.99 0.06 17.96
C ILE A 71 -3.57 0.25 16.51
N SER A 72 -2.33 -0.15 16.19
CA SER A 72 -1.71 -0.06 14.85
C SER A 72 -1.16 -1.45 14.48
N ILE A 73 -2.04 -2.35 14.05
CA ILE A 73 -1.78 -3.77 13.82
C ILE A 73 -2.16 -4.18 12.40
N PRO A 74 -1.61 -5.29 11.85
CA PRO A 74 -2.08 -5.84 10.60
C PRO A 74 -3.53 -6.37 10.74
N THR A 75 -4.37 -6.06 9.77
CA THR A 75 -5.77 -6.47 9.70
C THR A 75 -6.09 -7.25 8.43
N GLU A 76 -5.03 -7.72 7.76
CA GLU A 76 -5.12 -8.58 6.60
C GLU A 76 -4.22 -9.82 6.75
N ARG A 77 -4.58 -10.89 6.06
CA ARG A 77 -3.76 -12.08 5.92
C ARG A 77 -4.00 -12.71 4.55
N LYS A 78 -2.92 -12.94 3.80
CA LYS A 78 -2.96 -13.54 2.45
C LYS A 78 -3.89 -12.79 1.48
N GLY A 79 -3.89 -11.45 1.57
CA GLY A 79 -4.69 -10.60 0.68
C GLY A 79 -6.19 -10.56 0.99
N LYS A 80 -6.59 -10.90 2.21
CA LYS A 80 -7.99 -10.85 2.69
C LYS A 80 -8.07 -10.20 4.07
N PRO A 81 -9.19 -9.54 4.42
CA PRO A 81 -9.43 -9.07 5.77
C PRO A 81 -9.27 -10.19 6.80
N TRP A 82 -8.61 -9.86 7.91
CA TRP A 82 -8.32 -10.80 8.99
C TRP A 82 -8.28 -10.06 10.32
N ASP A 83 -8.96 -10.58 11.32
CA ASP A 83 -9.15 -9.95 12.62
C ASP A 83 -8.33 -10.58 13.77
N GLY A 84 -7.52 -11.60 13.48
CA GLY A 84 -6.83 -12.35 14.54
C GLY A 84 -5.87 -11.50 15.39
N ALA A 85 -5.20 -10.49 14.82
CA ALA A 85 -4.37 -9.57 15.60
C ALA A 85 -5.25 -8.65 16.48
N LEU A 86 -6.41 -8.21 15.98
CA LEU A 86 -7.34 -7.41 16.75
C LEU A 86 -7.92 -8.21 17.92
N GLN A 87 -8.26 -9.49 17.71
CA GLN A 87 -8.70 -10.38 18.79
C GLN A 87 -7.63 -10.56 19.87
N ASP A 88 -6.36 -10.74 19.48
CA ASP A 88 -5.24 -10.89 20.41
C ASP A 88 -5.02 -9.61 21.24
N VAL A 89 -4.98 -8.44 20.59
CA VAL A 89 -4.84 -7.15 21.29
C VAL A 89 -6.03 -6.86 22.19
N SER A 90 -7.26 -7.17 21.76
CA SER A 90 -8.46 -6.99 22.57
C SER A 90 -8.43 -7.81 23.87
N LYS A 91 -7.93 -9.05 23.81
CA LYS A 91 -7.74 -9.90 25.01
C LYS A 91 -6.68 -9.33 25.95
N LYS A 92 -5.58 -8.80 25.40
CA LYS A 92 -4.54 -8.12 26.19
C LYS A 92 -5.06 -6.87 26.87
N LEU A 93 -5.82 -6.04 26.16
CA LEU A 93 -6.49 -4.88 26.75
C LEU A 93 -7.49 -5.25 27.84
N ALA A 94 -8.25 -6.33 27.67
CA ALA A 94 -9.15 -6.82 28.71
C ALA A 94 -8.44 -7.19 30.01
N ALA A 95 -7.15 -7.57 29.94
CA ALA A 95 -6.32 -7.85 31.13
C ALA A 95 -5.62 -6.60 31.69
N LYS A 96 -5.78 -5.43 31.07
CA LYS A 96 -5.15 -4.16 31.49
C LYS A 96 -5.70 -3.71 32.84
N LYS A 97 -4.77 -3.27 33.69
CA LYS A 97 -5.11 -2.62 34.95
C LYS A 97 -5.54 -1.18 34.69
N VAL A 98 -6.80 -0.88 34.90
CA VAL A 98 -7.38 0.47 34.76
C VAL A 98 -7.59 1.07 36.14
N GLU A 99 -7.04 2.25 36.38
CA GLU A 99 -7.14 3.00 37.63
C GLU A 99 -7.28 4.50 37.33
N ASN A 100 -7.89 5.25 38.23
CA ASN A 100 -7.98 6.73 38.13
C ASN A 100 -8.64 7.24 36.83
N GLY A 101 -9.80 6.68 36.49
CA GLY A 101 -10.59 7.03 35.31
C GLY A 101 -10.32 6.11 34.10
N PRO A 102 -11.06 6.29 33.02
CA PRO A 102 -11.02 5.41 31.86
C PRO A 102 -9.67 5.47 31.11
N ASP A 103 -9.35 4.36 30.44
CA ASP A 103 -8.33 4.31 29.44
C ASP A 103 -8.95 4.57 28.05
N LEU A 104 -8.29 5.36 27.21
CA LEU A 104 -8.73 5.64 25.86
C LEU A 104 -8.06 4.68 24.87
N VAL A 105 -8.86 3.98 24.06
CA VAL A 105 -8.38 3.12 22.98
C VAL A 105 -8.69 3.78 21.63
N ILE A 106 -7.66 4.08 20.84
CA ILE A 106 -7.80 4.66 19.51
C ILE A 106 -7.34 3.62 18.47
N VAL A 107 -8.26 3.16 17.64
CA VAL A 107 -7.95 2.23 16.55
C VAL A 107 -7.51 3.03 15.31
N GLU A 108 -6.24 2.90 14.93
CA GLU A 108 -5.65 3.51 13.74
C GLU A 108 -5.63 2.57 12.53
N SER A 109 -5.65 1.26 12.78
CA SER A 109 -5.67 0.24 11.73
C SER A 109 -6.95 0.32 10.89
N THR A 110 -6.85 -0.03 9.62
CA THR A 110 -8.03 -0.19 8.76
C THR A 110 -8.80 -1.43 9.19
N LEU A 111 -10.05 -1.27 9.56
CA LEU A 111 -10.94 -2.37 9.93
C LEU A 111 -11.98 -2.62 8.83
N SER A 112 -12.50 -3.85 8.74
CA SER A 112 -13.78 -4.06 8.07
C SER A 112 -14.90 -3.40 8.89
N PRO A 113 -15.86 -2.73 8.25
CA PRO A 113 -16.91 -2.02 8.95
C PRO A 113 -17.66 -2.91 9.97
N GLY A 114 -17.73 -2.42 11.21
CA GLY A 114 -18.33 -3.12 12.36
C GLY A 114 -17.37 -4.07 13.09
N GLN A 115 -16.11 -4.17 12.72
CA GLN A 115 -15.14 -5.00 13.46
C GLN A 115 -14.75 -4.40 14.82
N CYS A 116 -14.76 -3.09 14.98
CA CYS A 116 -14.54 -2.47 16.28
C CYS A 116 -15.56 -3.01 17.31
N ASP A 117 -16.85 -2.98 16.97
CA ASP A 117 -17.90 -3.51 17.84
C ASP A 117 -17.81 -5.03 18.03
N LYS A 118 -17.69 -5.77 16.92
CA LYS A 118 -17.75 -7.24 16.94
C LYS A 118 -16.56 -7.87 17.64
N VAL A 119 -15.40 -7.25 17.59
CA VAL A 119 -14.15 -7.83 18.09
C VAL A 119 -13.68 -7.09 19.33
N LEU A 120 -13.33 -5.80 19.24
CA LEU A 120 -12.74 -5.07 20.37
C LEU A 120 -13.74 -4.88 21.50
N VAL A 121 -14.83 -4.14 21.25
CA VAL A 121 -15.84 -3.81 22.27
C VAL A 121 -16.48 -5.08 22.86
N SER A 122 -16.85 -6.02 21.99
CA SER A 122 -17.42 -7.30 22.40
C SER A 122 -16.46 -8.15 23.26
N THR A 123 -15.15 -8.13 22.99
CA THR A 123 -14.16 -8.85 23.81
C THR A 123 -13.98 -8.20 25.16
N LEU A 124 -13.90 -6.86 25.23
CA LEU A 124 -13.82 -6.13 26.49
C LEU A 124 -15.04 -6.44 27.37
N ARG A 125 -16.25 -6.26 26.84
CA ARG A 125 -17.51 -6.53 27.59
C ARG A 125 -17.64 -7.98 28.04
N ARG A 126 -17.31 -8.96 27.20
CA ARG A 126 -17.33 -10.38 27.57
C ARG A 126 -16.30 -10.74 28.63
N SER A 127 -15.26 -9.95 28.77
CA SER A 127 -14.24 -10.11 29.83
C SER A 127 -14.61 -9.37 31.12
N GLY A 128 -15.83 -8.84 31.23
CA GLY A 128 -16.32 -8.15 32.40
C GLY A 128 -15.88 -6.70 32.52
N ARG A 129 -15.42 -6.10 31.40
CA ARG A 129 -15.00 -4.69 31.36
C ARG A 129 -16.14 -3.79 30.98
N ASP A 130 -16.27 -2.67 31.67
CA ASP A 130 -17.24 -1.63 31.34
C ASP A 130 -16.71 -0.75 30.19
N VAL A 131 -17.56 -0.56 29.19
CA VAL A 131 -17.31 0.29 28.02
C VAL A 131 -18.53 1.16 27.82
N PRO A 132 -18.42 2.49 28.01
CA PRO A 132 -17.19 3.32 27.98
C PRO A 132 -16.52 3.62 29.32
N GLU A 133 -17.03 3.22 30.46
CA GLU A 133 -16.66 3.68 31.81
C GLU A 133 -15.21 3.32 32.17
N GLU A 134 -14.73 2.12 31.81
CA GLU A 134 -13.32 1.72 31.96
C GLU A 134 -12.52 1.95 30.68
N PHE A 135 -13.14 1.73 29.51
CA PHE A 135 -12.50 1.88 28.20
C PHE A 135 -13.33 2.74 27.28
N GLN A 136 -12.92 3.97 27.08
CA GLN A 136 -13.39 4.81 25.98
C GLN A 136 -12.78 4.29 24.67
N VAL A 137 -13.58 4.19 23.60
CA VAL A 137 -13.15 3.63 22.33
C VAL A 137 -13.43 4.59 21.18
N ALA A 138 -12.42 4.84 20.37
CA ALA A 138 -12.51 5.63 19.15
C ALA A 138 -11.80 4.97 17.97
N VAL A 139 -12.24 5.32 16.77
CA VAL A 139 -11.62 4.92 15.50
C VAL A 139 -11.13 6.17 14.79
N ALA A 140 -9.84 6.17 14.42
CA ALA A 140 -9.21 7.29 13.73
C ALA A 140 -8.16 6.77 12.73
N PRO A 141 -8.57 6.31 11.54
CA PRO A 141 -7.67 5.65 10.60
C PRO A 141 -6.58 6.59 10.09
N ARG A 142 -5.35 6.04 9.92
CA ARG A 142 -4.23 6.76 9.32
C ARG A 142 -4.47 6.92 7.83
N ARG A 143 -4.26 8.14 7.31
CA ARG A 143 -4.50 8.52 5.91
C ARG A 143 -3.25 9.12 5.25
N ASP A 144 -2.09 8.99 5.89
CA ASP A 144 -0.83 9.57 5.45
C ASP A 144 -0.37 9.02 4.10
N TRP A 145 0.34 9.84 3.37
CA TRP A 145 0.94 9.46 2.10
C TRP A 145 2.47 9.61 2.15
N PHE A 146 3.16 8.50 2.26
CA PHE A 146 4.61 8.46 2.46
C PHE A 146 5.46 8.96 1.29
N ASP A 147 4.91 9.09 0.07
CA ASP A 147 5.60 9.68 -1.08
C ASP A 147 5.67 11.20 -1.05
N ASN A 148 4.82 11.82 -0.25
CA ASN A 148 4.76 13.26 -0.13
C ASN A 148 4.90 13.64 1.34
N PRO A 149 6.09 14.12 1.77
CA PRO A 149 6.32 14.56 3.14
C PRO A 149 5.38 15.68 3.62
N GLY A 150 4.81 16.45 2.67
CA GLY A 150 3.80 17.46 2.97
C GLY A 150 2.44 16.88 3.37
N LEU A 151 2.19 15.59 3.08
CA LEU A 151 0.95 14.88 3.41
C LEU A 151 1.19 13.90 4.57
N ASN A 152 1.47 14.45 5.74
CA ASN A 152 1.81 13.71 6.96
C ASN A 152 0.72 13.83 8.04
N VAL A 153 0.97 13.27 9.21
CA VAL A 153 0.03 13.24 10.33
C VAL A 153 -0.42 14.63 10.81
N HIS A 154 0.40 15.68 10.62
CA HIS A 154 0.04 17.04 11.00
C HIS A 154 -0.87 17.73 9.99
N THR A 155 -0.68 17.48 8.70
CA THR A 155 -1.28 18.26 7.61
C THR A 155 -2.54 17.62 7.02
N ILE A 156 -2.61 16.27 7.03
CA ILE A 156 -3.80 15.59 6.50
C ILE A 156 -4.93 15.63 7.51
N PRO A 157 -6.15 16.09 7.10
CA PRO A 157 -7.32 16.01 7.96
C PRO A 157 -7.56 14.59 8.45
N ARG A 158 -7.72 14.42 9.76
CA ARG A 158 -7.93 13.10 10.36
C ARG A 158 -9.36 12.93 10.81
N VAL A 159 -10.03 11.90 10.31
CA VAL A 159 -11.40 11.55 10.72
C VAL A 159 -11.36 10.86 12.06
N VAL A 160 -12.28 11.24 12.97
CA VAL A 160 -12.38 10.71 14.33
C VAL A 160 -13.83 10.38 14.66
N GLY A 161 -14.10 9.11 14.95
CA GLY A 161 -15.39 8.66 15.42
C GLY A 161 -15.25 7.96 16.77
N GLY A 162 -16.02 8.35 17.77
CA GLY A 162 -16.09 7.67 19.07
C GLY A 162 -17.24 6.68 19.14
N LEU A 163 -17.14 5.72 20.05
CA LEU A 163 -18.26 4.83 20.39
C LEU A 163 -19.44 5.61 20.96
N ASP A 164 -19.13 6.69 21.67
CA ASP A 164 -20.03 7.72 22.18
C ASP A 164 -19.38 9.11 22.07
N GLU A 165 -20.08 10.12 22.57
CA GLU A 165 -19.60 11.51 22.47
C GLU A 165 -18.39 11.79 23.36
N GLU A 166 -18.33 11.18 24.53
CA GLU A 166 -17.22 11.32 25.47
C GLU A 166 -15.94 10.68 24.91
N SER A 167 -16.04 9.42 24.41
CA SER A 167 -14.93 8.74 23.71
C SER A 167 -14.42 9.54 22.52
N ARG A 168 -15.33 10.17 21.75
CA ARG A 168 -14.96 11.03 20.63
C ARG A 168 -14.23 12.28 21.10
N GLY A 169 -14.72 12.94 22.15
CA GLY A 169 -14.10 14.13 22.74
C GLY A 169 -12.68 13.84 23.23
N SER A 170 -12.50 12.80 24.03
CA SER A 170 -11.17 12.37 24.51
C SER A 170 -10.21 12.05 23.36
N ALA A 171 -10.70 11.41 22.30
CA ALA A 171 -9.86 11.12 21.12
C ALA A 171 -9.48 12.38 20.34
N LEU A 172 -10.38 13.37 20.24
CA LEU A 172 -10.09 14.66 19.61
C LEU A 172 -9.00 15.41 20.38
N ASP A 173 -9.08 15.44 21.72
CA ASP A 173 -8.09 16.12 22.56
C ASP A 173 -6.69 15.49 22.38
N VAL A 174 -6.61 14.16 22.45
CA VAL A 174 -5.33 13.44 22.29
C VAL A 174 -4.77 13.62 20.87
N LEU A 175 -5.58 13.47 19.84
CA LEU A 175 -5.14 13.59 18.46
C LEU A 175 -4.81 15.05 18.09
N GLY A 176 -5.45 16.03 18.72
CA GLY A 176 -5.19 17.46 18.55
C GLY A 176 -3.77 17.89 18.90
N ILE A 177 -3.07 17.13 19.75
CA ILE A 177 -1.66 17.37 20.08
C ILE A 177 -0.77 17.28 18.85
N ILE A 178 -1.11 16.39 17.89
CA ILE A 178 -0.26 16.11 16.73
C ILE A 178 -0.93 16.38 15.37
N CYS A 179 -2.24 16.56 15.34
CA CYS A 179 -2.99 16.76 14.09
C CYS A 179 -3.55 18.19 14.06
N SER A 180 -3.21 18.96 13.03
CA SER A 180 -3.70 20.35 12.90
C SER A 180 -5.18 20.43 12.49
N LYS A 181 -5.73 19.38 11.88
CA LYS A 181 -7.11 19.34 11.39
C LYS A 181 -7.78 18.01 11.72
N LEU A 182 -8.76 18.06 12.60
CA LEU A 182 -9.59 16.92 12.97
C LEU A 182 -10.99 17.07 12.37
N VAL A 183 -11.57 15.95 11.94
CA VAL A 183 -12.90 15.87 11.33
C VAL A 183 -13.73 14.90 12.18
N PRO A 184 -14.45 15.40 13.19
CA PRO A 184 -15.32 14.54 13.99
C PRO A 184 -16.49 14.01 13.15
N VAL A 185 -16.82 12.73 13.34
CA VAL A 185 -17.99 12.09 12.76
C VAL A 185 -18.91 11.56 13.86
N SER A 186 -20.19 11.43 13.56
CA SER A 186 -21.20 11.09 14.55
C SER A 186 -21.12 9.64 15.09
N ASP A 187 -20.44 8.75 14.35
CA ASP A 187 -20.38 7.32 14.66
C ASP A 187 -18.99 6.77 14.27
N HIS A 188 -18.40 5.96 15.15
CA HIS A 188 -17.10 5.30 14.89
C HIS A 188 -17.13 4.40 13.64
N ARG A 189 -18.30 3.82 13.29
CA ARG A 189 -18.47 3.01 12.08
C ARG A 189 -18.32 3.83 10.80
N ILE A 190 -18.63 5.13 10.83
CA ILE A 190 -18.31 6.05 9.73
C ILE A 190 -16.80 6.18 9.59
N ALA A 191 -16.07 6.32 10.70
CA ALA A 191 -14.60 6.39 10.67
C ALA A 191 -13.96 5.09 10.14
N GLU A 192 -14.50 3.91 10.49
CA GLU A 192 -14.07 2.62 9.90
C GLU A 192 -14.25 2.60 8.37
N LEU A 193 -15.38 3.12 7.88
CA LEU A 193 -15.73 3.11 6.44
C LEU A 193 -14.88 4.07 5.61
N VAL A 194 -14.52 5.23 6.14
CA VAL A 194 -13.92 6.35 5.36
C VAL A 194 -12.71 5.89 4.57
N LYS A 195 -11.73 5.26 5.22
CA LYS A 195 -10.49 4.86 4.54
C LYS A 195 -10.71 3.79 3.46
N SER A 196 -11.56 2.82 3.74
CA SER A 196 -11.90 1.78 2.76
C SER A 196 -12.69 2.37 1.59
N THR A 197 -13.55 3.36 1.82
CA THR A 197 -14.29 4.09 0.79
C THR A 197 -13.33 4.88 -0.12
N GLU A 198 -12.41 5.66 0.46
CA GLU A 198 -11.42 6.45 -0.29
C GLU A 198 -10.57 5.57 -1.22
N ASN A 199 -10.06 4.47 -0.67
CA ASN A 199 -9.20 3.57 -1.42
C ASN A 199 -9.97 2.74 -2.44
N SER A 200 -11.23 2.36 -2.16
CA SER A 200 -12.09 1.66 -3.13
C SER A 200 -12.47 2.58 -4.28
N PHE A 201 -12.75 3.86 -4.01
CA PHE A 201 -12.98 4.86 -5.05
C PHE A 201 -11.76 5.02 -5.96
N ARG A 202 -10.56 5.08 -5.38
CA ARG A 202 -9.32 5.11 -6.15
C ARG A 202 -9.12 3.83 -6.97
N ALA A 203 -9.39 2.66 -6.39
CA ALA A 203 -9.30 1.37 -7.08
C ALA A 203 -10.27 1.28 -8.26
N LEU A 204 -11.50 1.83 -8.12
CA LEU A 204 -12.50 1.92 -9.17
C LEU A 204 -12.01 2.79 -10.34
N ASN A 205 -11.47 3.97 -10.04
CA ASN A 205 -10.99 4.88 -11.10
C ASN A 205 -9.79 4.30 -11.86
N ILE A 206 -8.88 3.59 -11.18
CA ILE A 206 -7.79 2.86 -11.83
C ILE A 206 -8.35 1.73 -12.71
N ALA A 207 -9.34 0.97 -12.21
CA ALA A 207 -9.99 -0.07 -13.00
C ALA A 207 -10.68 0.50 -14.24
N PHE A 208 -11.30 1.67 -14.13
CA PHE A 208 -11.92 2.38 -15.25
C PHE A 208 -10.87 2.80 -16.29
N ALA A 209 -9.77 3.41 -15.89
CA ALA A 209 -8.67 3.78 -16.79
C ALA A 209 -8.09 2.56 -17.52
N ASN A 210 -7.84 1.46 -16.79
CA ASN A 210 -7.40 0.19 -17.37
C ASN A 210 -8.43 -0.37 -18.38
N THR A 211 -9.72 -0.22 -18.09
CA THR A 211 -10.79 -0.68 -19.00
C THR A 211 -10.80 0.14 -20.29
N LEU A 212 -10.68 1.48 -20.20
CA LEU A 212 -10.62 2.35 -21.37
C LEU A 212 -9.45 1.98 -22.28
N SER A 213 -8.26 1.80 -21.73
CA SER A 213 -7.07 1.49 -22.51
C SER A 213 -7.12 0.12 -23.24
N ARG A 214 -7.97 -0.79 -22.76
CA ARG A 214 -8.21 -2.09 -23.40
C ARG A 214 -9.38 -2.09 -24.37
N ALA A 215 -10.41 -1.31 -24.06
CA ALA A 215 -11.63 -1.22 -24.89
C ALA A 215 -11.37 -0.41 -26.17
N PHE A 216 -10.45 0.56 -26.10
CA PHE A 216 -10.07 1.45 -27.19
C PHE A 216 -8.55 1.43 -27.42
N PRO A 217 -7.98 0.30 -27.87
CA PRO A 217 -6.53 0.11 -27.96
C PRO A 217 -5.86 0.96 -29.05
N ASP A 218 -6.62 1.52 -29.97
CA ASP A 218 -6.19 2.42 -31.03
C ASP A 218 -6.17 3.89 -30.63
N ILE A 219 -6.74 4.22 -29.46
CA ILE A 219 -6.78 5.59 -28.90
C ILE A 219 -5.71 5.75 -27.83
N ASP A 220 -5.05 6.91 -27.81
CA ASP A 220 -4.19 7.30 -26.71
C ASP A 220 -5.04 7.61 -25.47
N THR A 221 -5.04 6.67 -24.53
CA THR A 221 -5.82 6.76 -23.29
C THR A 221 -5.26 7.84 -22.36
N ILE A 222 -3.97 8.15 -22.45
CA ILE A 222 -3.36 9.20 -21.62
C ILE A 222 -3.90 10.55 -22.06
N GLU A 223 -3.83 10.85 -23.37
CA GLU A 223 -4.39 12.08 -23.95
C GLU A 223 -5.90 12.18 -23.68
N LEU A 224 -6.64 11.08 -23.82
CA LEU A 224 -8.07 11.02 -23.50
C LEU A 224 -8.34 11.42 -22.05
N ILE A 225 -7.59 10.88 -21.09
CA ILE A 225 -7.75 11.18 -19.68
C ILE A 225 -7.34 12.61 -19.36
N ASP A 226 -6.25 13.11 -19.94
CA ASP A 226 -5.80 14.50 -19.79
C ASP A 226 -6.84 15.48 -20.32
N ALA A 227 -7.42 15.21 -21.47
CA ALA A 227 -8.52 16.01 -22.02
C ALA A 227 -9.77 15.98 -21.11
N ALA A 228 -10.15 14.80 -20.59
CA ALA A 228 -11.26 14.68 -19.65
C ALA A 228 -11.00 15.42 -18.32
N ALA A 229 -9.74 15.47 -17.87
CA ALA A 229 -9.32 16.13 -16.63
C ALA A 229 -9.38 17.66 -16.69
N THR A 230 -9.59 18.24 -17.87
CA THR A 230 -9.90 19.69 -18.00
C THR A 230 -11.25 20.05 -17.39
N LYS A 231 -12.11 19.05 -17.16
CA LYS A 231 -13.40 19.26 -16.50
C LYS A 231 -13.24 19.22 -14.99
N TRP A 232 -13.77 20.20 -14.30
CA TRP A 232 -13.60 20.44 -12.85
C TRP A 232 -13.95 19.26 -11.92
N ASN A 233 -14.83 18.37 -12.35
CA ASN A 233 -15.30 17.23 -11.54
C ASN A 233 -14.72 15.87 -12.00
N TYR A 234 -13.67 15.87 -12.81
CA TYR A 234 -12.97 14.66 -13.23
C TYR A 234 -11.59 14.59 -12.54
N VAL A 235 -11.31 13.47 -11.87
CA VAL A 235 -10.01 13.21 -11.24
C VAL A 235 -9.25 12.20 -12.10
N ALA A 236 -8.13 12.63 -12.68
CA ALA A 236 -7.33 11.81 -13.57
C ALA A 236 -6.74 10.59 -12.85
N HIS A 237 -6.93 9.43 -13.45
CA HIS A 237 -6.24 8.18 -13.11
C HIS A 237 -5.80 7.54 -14.43
N TYR A 238 -4.58 7.03 -14.46
CA TYR A 238 -3.99 6.49 -15.69
C TYR A 238 -3.92 4.97 -15.66
N PRO A 239 -3.97 4.31 -16.85
CA PRO A 239 -3.80 2.88 -16.96
C PRO A 239 -2.36 2.48 -16.60
N GLY A 240 -2.21 1.25 -16.13
CA GLY A 240 -0.93 0.67 -15.76
C GLY A 240 -0.98 -0.85 -15.75
N LEU A 241 0.00 -1.48 -15.11
CA LEU A 241 0.09 -2.95 -15.04
C LEU A 241 -0.99 -3.57 -14.14
N GLY A 242 -1.52 -2.81 -13.21
CA GLY A 242 -2.50 -3.25 -12.20
C GLY A 242 -2.27 -2.53 -10.87
N THR A 243 -2.93 -3.02 -9.81
CA THR A 243 -2.81 -2.45 -8.46
C THR A 243 -2.12 -3.42 -7.51
N GLY A 244 -1.23 -2.90 -6.68
CA GLY A 244 -0.52 -3.64 -5.64
C GLY A 244 -0.63 -3.00 -4.25
N GLY A 245 -0.02 -3.62 -3.26
CA GLY A 245 0.01 -3.17 -1.88
C GLY A 245 -1.23 -3.53 -1.07
N TYR A 246 -1.20 -3.13 0.20
CA TYR A 246 -2.30 -3.40 1.12
C TYR A 246 -3.52 -2.48 0.91
N CYS A 247 -3.29 -1.22 0.46
CA CYS A 247 -4.33 -0.21 0.52
C CYS A 247 -5.37 -0.37 -0.59
N ILE A 248 -4.93 -0.38 -1.85
CA ILE A 248 -5.84 -0.31 -3.00
C ILE A 248 -6.55 -1.64 -3.26
N PRO A 249 -5.86 -2.80 -3.34
CA PRO A 249 -6.54 -4.09 -3.60
C PRO A 249 -7.42 -4.57 -2.45
N LEU A 250 -7.09 -4.20 -1.20
CA LEU A 250 -7.82 -4.69 -0.02
C LEU A 250 -9.02 -3.84 0.36
N ALA A 251 -9.04 -2.56 -0.01
CA ALA A 251 -10.14 -1.68 0.39
C ALA A 251 -11.53 -2.18 -0.03
N PRO A 252 -11.76 -2.65 -1.28
CA PRO A 252 -13.03 -3.27 -1.64
C PRO A 252 -13.34 -4.52 -0.83
N GLU A 253 -12.34 -5.34 -0.49
CA GLU A 253 -12.53 -6.57 0.32
C GLU A 253 -13.00 -6.23 1.75
N TYR A 254 -12.47 -5.16 2.36
CA TYR A 254 -12.94 -4.69 3.67
C TYR A 254 -14.41 -4.26 3.62
N LEU A 255 -14.83 -3.55 2.56
CA LEU A 255 -16.22 -3.14 2.39
C LEU A 255 -17.13 -4.35 2.18
N ILE A 256 -16.72 -5.32 1.34
CA ILE A 256 -17.45 -6.57 1.10
C ILE A 256 -17.59 -7.38 2.40
N GLU A 257 -16.50 -7.51 3.17
CA GLU A 257 -16.54 -8.23 4.45
C GLU A 257 -17.48 -7.55 5.46
N GLY A 258 -17.44 -6.23 5.55
CA GLY A 258 -18.28 -5.45 6.45
C GLY A 258 -19.77 -5.47 6.10
N SER A 259 -20.10 -5.72 4.83
CA SER A 259 -21.47 -5.79 4.34
C SER A 259 -22.08 -7.20 4.47
N ARG A 260 -21.27 -8.24 4.67
CA ARG A 260 -21.76 -9.63 4.80
C ARG A 260 -22.92 -9.72 5.81
N ASN A 261 -23.95 -10.45 5.42
CA ASN A 261 -25.18 -10.66 6.19
C ASN A 261 -26.07 -9.40 6.36
N LYS A 262 -25.92 -8.39 5.48
CA LYS A 262 -26.76 -7.18 5.47
C LYS A 262 -27.70 -7.11 4.26
N GLY A 263 -27.83 -8.21 3.49
CA GLY A 263 -28.73 -8.29 2.32
C GLY A 263 -28.36 -7.35 1.17
N GLU A 264 -27.09 -7.14 0.95
CA GLU A 264 -26.50 -6.08 0.15
C GLU A 264 -26.02 -6.50 -1.23
N HIS A 265 -25.95 -5.52 -2.13
CA HIS A 265 -25.40 -5.66 -3.48
C HIS A 265 -23.96 -5.13 -3.52
N THR A 266 -22.96 -6.04 -3.51
CA THR A 266 -21.53 -5.69 -3.56
C THR A 266 -20.88 -6.01 -4.90
N ASP A 267 -21.67 -6.20 -5.95
CA ASP A 267 -21.18 -6.59 -7.28
C ASP A 267 -20.14 -5.61 -7.82
N LEU A 268 -20.39 -4.29 -7.71
CA LEU A 268 -19.44 -3.28 -8.15
C LEU A 268 -18.08 -3.44 -7.43
N LEU A 269 -18.09 -3.61 -6.11
CA LEU A 269 -16.86 -3.76 -5.31
C LEU A 269 -16.07 -5.01 -5.73
N SER A 270 -16.77 -6.12 -5.97
CA SER A 270 -16.17 -7.36 -6.46
C SER A 270 -15.56 -7.21 -7.85
N GLN A 271 -16.22 -6.44 -8.74
CA GLN A 271 -15.74 -6.19 -10.11
C GLN A 271 -14.45 -5.33 -10.10
N ILE A 272 -14.28 -4.37 -9.19
CA ILE A 272 -13.08 -3.54 -9.10
C ILE A 272 -11.81 -4.39 -9.06
N ASN A 273 -11.74 -5.32 -8.11
CA ASN A 273 -10.57 -6.19 -7.95
C ASN A 273 -10.41 -7.15 -9.14
N ARG A 274 -11.51 -7.67 -9.68
CA ARG A 274 -11.47 -8.53 -10.85
C ARG A 274 -10.89 -7.80 -12.06
N VAL A 275 -11.32 -6.58 -12.33
CA VAL A 275 -10.83 -5.78 -13.46
C VAL A 275 -9.33 -5.46 -13.29
N ASN A 276 -8.91 -4.99 -12.12
CA ASN A 276 -7.51 -4.67 -11.87
C ASN A 276 -6.58 -5.89 -12.00
N ARG A 277 -6.99 -7.06 -11.50
CA ARG A 277 -6.22 -8.32 -11.70
C ARG A 277 -6.24 -8.80 -13.14
N SER A 278 -7.36 -8.60 -13.86
CA SER A 278 -7.47 -8.99 -15.28
C SER A 278 -6.55 -8.14 -16.17
N GLN A 279 -6.23 -6.90 -15.76
CA GLN A 279 -5.28 -6.05 -16.48
C GLN A 279 -3.88 -6.69 -16.52
N THR A 280 -3.34 -7.11 -15.38
CA THR A 280 -2.02 -7.79 -15.34
C THR A 280 -2.00 -9.07 -16.17
N ARG A 281 -3.08 -9.86 -16.11
CA ARG A 281 -3.20 -11.08 -16.93
C ARG A 281 -3.24 -10.78 -18.42
N PHE A 282 -4.04 -9.79 -18.80
CA PHE A 282 -4.11 -9.35 -20.20
C PHE A 282 -2.74 -8.91 -20.72
N VAL A 283 -2.01 -8.11 -19.93
CA VAL A 283 -0.64 -7.69 -20.30
C VAL A 283 0.29 -8.91 -20.46
N GLY A 284 0.24 -9.87 -19.54
CA GLY A 284 1.04 -11.09 -19.64
C GLY A 284 0.70 -11.92 -20.87
N GLU A 285 -0.57 -12.08 -21.21
CA GLU A 285 -1.02 -12.77 -22.43
C GLU A 285 -0.62 -12.03 -23.70
N LEU A 286 -0.70 -10.69 -23.68
CA LEU A 286 -0.26 -9.85 -24.79
C LEU A 286 1.24 -10.07 -25.07
N ILE A 287 2.07 -9.99 -24.03
CA ILE A 287 3.52 -10.24 -24.14
C ILE A 287 3.77 -11.66 -24.66
N ALA A 288 3.11 -12.66 -24.09
CA ALA A 288 3.29 -14.05 -24.46
C ALA A 288 2.96 -14.34 -25.93
N LYS A 289 1.91 -13.69 -26.48
CA LYS A 289 1.48 -13.82 -27.87
C LYS A 289 2.30 -13.00 -28.85
N SER A 290 2.76 -11.82 -28.44
CA SER A 290 3.49 -10.87 -29.29
C SER A 290 4.97 -11.25 -29.51
N LEU A 291 5.48 -12.22 -28.77
CA LEU A 291 6.87 -12.60 -28.78
C LEU A 291 7.12 -13.90 -29.56
N SER A 292 7.93 -13.82 -30.61
CA SER A 292 8.56 -15.00 -31.22
C SER A 292 9.64 -15.64 -30.32
N GLY A 293 10.19 -14.88 -29.36
CA GLY A 293 11.21 -15.33 -28.41
C GLY A 293 10.62 -15.83 -27.08
N SER A 294 11.49 -16.39 -26.24
CA SER A 294 11.09 -17.07 -24.99
C SER A 294 11.57 -16.35 -23.71
N THR A 295 12.43 -15.32 -23.83
CA THR A 295 13.09 -14.72 -22.67
C THR A 295 12.53 -13.34 -22.32
N VAL A 296 12.13 -13.15 -21.05
CA VAL A 296 11.53 -11.92 -20.56
C VAL A 296 12.28 -11.43 -19.32
N GLY A 297 12.86 -10.23 -19.39
CA GLY A 297 13.41 -9.51 -18.25
C GLY A 297 12.39 -8.51 -17.71
N ILE A 298 12.10 -8.56 -16.40
CA ILE A 298 11.19 -7.62 -15.76
C ILE A 298 11.98 -6.72 -14.79
N LEU A 299 11.80 -5.42 -14.90
CA LEU A 299 12.40 -4.40 -14.05
C LEU A 299 11.37 -3.92 -13.01
N GLY A 300 11.65 -4.20 -11.73
CA GLY A 300 10.83 -3.86 -10.59
C GLY A 300 9.96 -5.01 -10.07
N LEU A 301 10.29 -5.53 -8.89
CA LEU A 301 9.48 -6.49 -8.11
C LEU A 301 8.50 -5.77 -7.19
N SER A 302 8.89 -4.62 -6.65
CA SER A 302 8.06 -3.77 -5.82
C SER A 302 6.75 -3.40 -6.53
N TYR A 303 5.71 -3.04 -5.78
CA TYR A 303 4.52 -2.45 -6.39
C TYR A 303 4.60 -0.90 -6.46
N LYS A 304 5.65 -0.32 -5.87
CA LYS A 304 5.83 1.13 -5.75
C LYS A 304 7.29 1.51 -5.92
N ARG A 305 7.52 2.61 -6.66
CA ARG A 305 8.87 3.10 -6.94
C ARG A 305 9.63 3.44 -5.66
N ASN A 306 10.92 3.14 -5.65
CA ASN A 306 11.89 3.51 -4.61
C ASN A 306 11.55 3.02 -3.19
N LEU A 307 10.77 1.94 -3.08
CA LEU A 307 10.43 1.29 -1.82
C LEU A 307 10.57 -0.22 -1.93
N LYS A 308 11.05 -0.87 -0.88
CA LYS A 308 11.13 -2.33 -0.75
C LYS A 308 9.79 -2.90 -0.31
N VAL A 309 8.80 -3.00 -1.22
CA VAL A 309 7.43 -3.48 -0.91
C VAL A 309 6.84 -4.26 -2.08
N HIS A 310 6.68 -5.57 -1.91
CA HIS A 310 6.20 -6.50 -2.95
C HIS A 310 4.79 -7.05 -2.72
N VAL A 311 4.13 -6.65 -1.63
CA VAL A 311 2.81 -7.19 -1.27
C VAL A 311 1.81 -6.96 -2.39
N LEU A 312 1.18 -8.05 -2.84
CA LEU A 312 0.23 -8.05 -3.96
C LEU A 312 0.76 -7.34 -5.22
N SER A 313 2.09 -7.37 -5.44
CA SER A 313 2.68 -6.72 -6.61
C SER A 313 2.14 -7.33 -7.91
N PRO A 314 1.71 -6.50 -8.87
CA PRO A 314 1.32 -6.95 -10.20
C PRO A 314 2.44 -7.70 -10.92
N THR A 315 3.71 -7.38 -10.63
CA THR A 315 4.88 -8.05 -11.21
C THR A 315 4.92 -9.54 -10.91
N ILE A 316 4.55 -9.93 -9.68
CA ILE A 316 4.50 -11.36 -9.30
C ILE A 316 3.46 -12.11 -10.14
N LEU A 317 2.26 -11.53 -10.26
CA LEU A 317 1.20 -12.12 -11.10
C LEU A 317 1.60 -12.16 -12.59
N LEU A 318 2.28 -11.11 -13.09
CA LEU A 318 2.79 -11.07 -14.45
C LEU A 318 3.80 -12.20 -14.70
N ALA A 319 4.75 -12.38 -13.79
CA ALA A 319 5.75 -13.45 -13.88
C ALA A 319 5.08 -14.84 -13.89
N GLU A 320 4.06 -15.06 -13.05
CA GLU A 320 3.29 -16.31 -13.04
C GLU A 320 2.60 -16.57 -14.37
N VAL A 321 1.95 -15.55 -14.97
CA VAL A 321 1.25 -15.66 -16.26
C VAL A 321 2.24 -16.01 -17.37
N LEU A 322 3.36 -15.33 -17.44
CA LEU A 322 4.40 -15.55 -18.44
C LEU A 322 5.05 -16.95 -18.32
N LYS A 323 5.35 -17.39 -17.09
CA LYS A 323 5.86 -18.75 -16.82
C LYS A 323 4.85 -19.82 -17.28
N LYS A 324 3.56 -19.64 -16.98
CA LYS A 324 2.50 -20.56 -17.46
C LYS A 324 2.39 -20.60 -18.99
N ALA A 325 2.73 -19.50 -19.64
CA ALA A 325 2.81 -19.42 -21.11
C ALA A 325 4.15 -19.96 -21.69
N GLY A 326 4.99 -20.61 -20.88
CA GLY A 326 6.24 -21.23 -21.30
C GLY A 326 7.39 -20.24 -21.51
N LYS A 327 7.31 -19.01 -21.01
CA LYS A 327 8.38 -18.03 -21.13
C LYS A 327 9.40 -18.20 -19.98
N HIS A 328 10.69 -17.99 -20.31
CA HIS A 328 11.74 -17.87 -19.31
C HIS A 328 11.74 -16.44 -18.75
N VAL A 329 11.39 -16.31 -17.46
CA VAL A 329 11.22 -15.01 -16.80
C VAL A 329 12.26 -14.82 -15.72
N VAL A 330 12.89 -13.64 -15.72
CA VAL A 330 13.79 -13.18 -14.66
C VAL A 330 13.38 -11.77 -14.22
N ILE A 331 13.61 -11.44 -12.96
CA ILE A 331 13.24 -10.14 -12.38
C ILE A 331 14.51 -9.48 -11.81
N GLN A 332 14.62 -8.17 -12.01
CA GLN A 332 15.59 -7.33 -11.31
C GLN A 332 14.85 -6.24 -10.54
N ASP A 333 15.30 -5.95 -9.33
CA ASP A 333 14.82 -4.85 -8.51
C ASP A 333 15.97 -4.39 -7.59
N PRO A 334 16.30 -3.08 -7.54
CA PRO A 334 17.47 -2.59 -6.80
C PRO A 334 17.38 -2.78 -5.29
N PHE A 335 16.19 -3.03 -4.76
CA PHE A 335 15.94 -3.17 -3.32
C PHE A 335 15.97 -4.63 -2.83
N TYR A 336 16.05 -5.62 -3.74
CA TYR A 336 16.00 -7.04 -3.41
C TYR A 336 17.24 -7.78 -3.85
N SER A 337 17.73 -8.65 -2.99
CA SER A 337 18.77 -9.61 -3.34
C SER A 337 18.22 -10.71 -4.26
N SER A 338 19.12 -11.41 -4.96
CA SER A 338 18.76 -12.55 -5.82
C SER A 338 17.97 -13.63 -5.06
N LYS A 339 18.38 -13.91 -3.82
CA LYS A 339 17.70 -14.88 -2.96
C LYS A 339 16.27 -14.46 -2.61
N GLU A 340 16.07 -13.19 -2.26
CA GLU A 340 14.73 -12.67 -1.97
C GLU A 340 13.81 -12.72 -3.21
N ILE A 341 14.33 -12.38 -4.40
CA ILE A 341 13.56 -12.46 -5.65
C ILE A 341 13.12 -13.91 -5.92
N GLU A 342 14.02 -14.86 -5.74
CA GLU A 342 13.72 -16.29 -5.90
C GLU A 342 12.67 -16.77 -4.90
N GLU A 343 12.80 -16.41 -3.62
CA GLU A 343 11.85 -16.77 -2.56
C GLU A 343 10.46 -16.16 -2.79
N ILE A 344 10.38 -14.91 -3.28
CA ILE A 344 9.12 -14.17 -3.44
C ILE A 344 8.41 -14.52 -4.76
N ALA A 345 9.14 -14.55 -5.87
CA ALA A 345 8.57 -14.68 -7.21
C ALA A 345 8.86 -16.04 -7.88
N GLY A 346 9.74 -16.86 -7.30
CA GLY A 346 10.12 -18.15 -7.85
C GLY A 346 10.81 -18.05 -9.21
N VAL A 347 11.61 -16.97 -9.44
CA VAL A 347 12.36 -16.69 -10.68
C VAL A 347 13.75 -16.18 -10.32
N GLY A 348 14.71 -16.35 -11.26
CA GLY A 348 16.05 -15.81 -11.12
C GLY A 348 16.11 -14.28 -11.32
N THR A 349 17.30 -13.73 -11.16
CA THR A 349 17.59 -12.31 -11.39
C THR A 349 18.66 -12.13 -12.48
N PHE A 350 18.95 -10.88 -12.82
CA PHE A 350 19.93 -10.50 -13.83
C PHE A 350 20.64 -9.19 -13.47
N SER A 351 21.75 -8.89 -14.13
CA SER A 351 22.49 -7.63 -13.94
C SER A 351 21.93 -6.52 -14.83
N TYR A 352 21.51 -5.42 -14.22
CA TYR A 352 21.02 -4.23 -14.92
C TYR A 352 22.14 -3.19 -15.04
N PRO A 353 22.30 -2.52 -16.20
CA PRO A 353 21.57 -2.71 -17.46
C PRO A 353 22.20 -3.76 -18.39
N ASP A 354 23.36 -4.33 -18.07
CA ASP A 354 24.24 -5.10 -18.96
C ASP A 354 23.58 -6.34 -19.59
N ASP A 355 22.70 -6.99 -18.84
CA ASP A 355 22.03 -8.21 -19.27
C ASP A 355 20.76 -7.99 -20.10
N LEU A 356 20.30 -6.75 -20.29
CA LEU A 356 19.09 -6.45 -21.07
C LEU A 356 19.17 -7.00 -22.51
N LYS A 357 20.35 -7.09 -23.09
CA LYS A 357 20.60 -7.69 -24.43
C LYS A 357 20.26 -9.17 -24.53
N LYS A 358 20.11 -9.88 -23.41
CA LYS A 358 19.77 -11.31 -23.36
C LYS A 358 18.28 -11.56 -23.60
N PHE A 359 17.43 -10.52 -23.48
CA PHE A 359 16.00 -10.68 -23.50
C PHE A 359 15.38 -10.36 -24.85
N ASP A 360 14.33 -11.10 -25.20
CA ASP A 360 13.47 -10.83 -26.35
C ASP A 360 12.41 -9.79 -25.98
N SER A 361 12.06 -9.71 -24.68
CA SER A 361 11.21 -8.66 -24.13
C SER A 361 11.76 -8.13 -22.81
N VAL A 362 11.61 -6.82 -22.61
CA VAL A 362 11.88 -6.12 -21.37
C VAL A 362 10.58 -5.46 -20.90
N VAL A 363 10.18 -5.71 -19.66
CA VAL A 363 9.03 -5.05 -19.05
C VAL A 363 9.52 -4.11 -17.94
N VAL A 364 9.29 -2.82 -18.09
CA VAL A 364 9.52 -1.85 -17.02
C VAL A 364 8.25 -1.77 -16.21
N SER A 365 8.20 -2.56 -15.13
CA SER A 365 7.02 -2.69 -14.28
C SER A 365 6.90 -1.55 -13.28
N VAL A 366 8.04 -1.10 -12.72
CA VAL A 366 8.10 -0.05 -11.70
C VAL A 366 9.22 0.94 -12.03
N PRO A 367 8.95 2.26 -12.07
CA PRO A 367 9.91 3.28 -12.44
C PRO A 367 10.83 3.65 -11.26
N HIS A 368 11.70 2.72 -10.81
CA HIS A 368 12.74 3.06 -9.83
C HIS A 368 13.73 4.08 -10.39
N LEU A 369 14.33 4.91 -9.52
CA LEU A 369 15.32 5.91 -9.91
C LEU A 369 16.47 5.30 -10.71
N GLU A 370 16.94 4.10 -10.33
CA GLU A 370 17.98 3.38 -11.07
C GLU A 370 17.63 3.21 -12.56
N TYR A 371 16.36 2.98 -12.89
CA TYR A 371 15.92 2.81 -14.27
C TYR A 371 15.67 4.15 -14.98
N THR A 372 15.07 5.10 -14.28
CA THR A 372 14.71 6.41 -14.88
C THR A 372 15.92 7.32 -15.08
N GLU A 373 16.97 7.15 -14.31
CA GLU A 373 18.20 7.93 -14.38
C GLU A 373 19.29 7.26 -15.26
N THR A 374 19.02 6.06 -15.78
CA THR A 374 19.98 5.38 -16.68
C THR A 374 20.15 6.17 -17.97
N PRO A 375 21.38 6.56 -18.33
CA PRO A 375 21.61 7.34 -19.54
C PRO A 375 21.19 6.60 -20.81
N VAL A 376 20.59 7.33 -21.78
CA VAL A 376 20.15 6.76 -23.08
C VAL A 376 21.24 5.94 -23.77
N PRO A 377 22.52 6.40 -23.87
CA PRO A 377 23.55 5.62 -24.53
C PRO A 377 23.81 4.25 -23.88
N ALA A 378 23.68 4.15 -22.54
CA ALA A 378 23.84 2.89 -21.83
C ALA A 378 22.69 1.92 -22.15
N LEU A 379 21.44 2.39 -22.15
CA LEU A 379 20.27 1.59 -22.53
C LEU A 379 20.34 1.12 -23.98
N LEU A 380 20.64 2.01 -24.91
CA LEU A 380 20.76 1.66 -26.33
C LEU A 380 21.90 0.66 -26.63
N LYS A 381 22.93 0.64 -25.80
CA LYS A 381 24.03 -0.35 -25.88
C LYS A 381 23.59 -1.69 -25.29
N SER A 382 22.72 -1.68 -24.30
CA SER A 382 22.32 -2.86 -23.53
C SER A 382 21.04 -3.54 -24.05
N ILE A 383 20.25 -2.91 -24.93
CA ILE A 383 19.06 -3.50 -25.54
C ILE A 383 19.34 -3.80 -27.03
N LYS A 384 19.07 -5.03 -27.46
CA LYS A 384 19.27 -5.43 -28.87
C LYS A 384 18.13 -4.92 -29.76
N SER A 385 18.43 -4.71 -31.06
CA SER A 385 17.40 -4.47 -32.08
C SER A 385 16.40 -5.63 -32.10
N GLY A 386 15.13 -5.32 -32.33
CA GLY A 386 14.03 -6.30 -32.32
C GLY A 386 13.48 -6.63 -30.93
N THR A 387 14.10 -6.17 -29.83
CA THR A 387 13.53 -6.33 -28.48
C THR A 387 12.18 -5.59 -28.37
N PHE A 388 11.22 -6.25 -27.75
CA PHE A 388 9.96 -5.62 -27.33
C PHE A 388 10.12 -5.03 -25.94
N VAL A 389 9.84 -3.74 -25.79
CA VAL A 389 9.89 -3.04 -24.50
C VAL A 389 8.49 -2.59 -24.15
N LEU A 390 7.94 -3.10 -23.05
CA LEU A 390 6.68 -2.62 -22.48
C LEU A 390 6.96 -1.82 -21.20
N ASP A 391 6.60 -0.57 -21.21
CA ASP A 391 6.78 0.34 -20.10
C ASP A 391 5.41 0.60 -19.41
N ALA A 392 5.28 0.20 -18.16
CA ALA A 392 4.00 0.28 -17.48
C ALA A 392 3.61 1.72 -17.12
N GLU A 393 4.58 2.57 -16.78
CA GLU A 393 4.32 3.92 -16.25
C GLU A 393 5.07 5.04 -17.00
N GLY A 394 5.83 4.72 -18.05
CA GLY A 394 6.54 5.69 -18.86
C GLY A 394 7.93 6.08 -18.32
N ALA A 395 8.61 5.16 -17.61
CA ALA A 395 9.98 5.36 -17.12
C ALA A 395 10.96 5.79 -18.24
N TRP A 396 10.77 5.24 -19.44
CA TRP A 396 11.61 5.48 -20.61
C TRP A 396 10.87 6.21 -21.75
N GLN A 397 9.75 6.85 -21.46
CA GLN A 397 8.94 7.52 -22.51
C GLN A 397 9.73 8.58 -23.29
N SER A 398 10.60 9.32 -22.63
CA SER A 398 11.46 10.33 -23.28
C SER A 398 12.51 9.72 -24.24
N TYR A 399 12.71 8.39 -24.20
CA TYR A 399 13.68 7.69 -25.04
C TYR A 399 13.05 6.99 -26.25
N ARG A 400 11.76 7.15 -26.45
CA ARG A 400 10.95 6.49 -27.50
C ARG A 400 11.59 6.62 -28.89
N ASP A 401 11.94 7.83 -29.30
CA ASP A 401 12.52 8.07 -30.63
C ASP A 401 13.87 7.39 -30.82
N PHE A 402 14.70 7.38 -29.79
CA PHE A 402 15.98 6.66 -29.81
C PHE A 402 15.78 5.14 -29.93
N PHE A 403 14.79 4.58 -29.21
CA PHE A 403 14.45 3.17 -29.32
C PHE A 403 13.94 2.82 -30.72
N GLN A 404 13.08 3.63 -31.31
CA GLN A 404 12.58 3.44 -32.66
C GLN A 404 13.69 3.44 -33.71
N GLN A 405 14.63 4.40 -33.62
CA GLN A 405 15.80 4.49 -34.52
C GLN A 405 16.69 3.25 -34.43
N ARG A 406 16.71 2.57 -33.29
CA ARG A 406 17.47 1.33 -33.07
C ARG A 406 16.67 0.05 -33.37
N GLY A 407 15.44 0.18 -33.88
CA GLY A 407 14.58 -0.98 -34.17
C GLY A 407 14.09 -1.69 -32.93
N ILE A 408 13.98 -0.99 -31.78
CA ILE A 408 13.39 -1.49 -30.55
C ILE A 408 11.91 -1.10 -30.57
N ASP A 409 11.01 -2.09 -30.37
CA ASP A 409 9.57 -1.86 -30.31
C ASP A 409 9.17 -1.43 -28.88
N TYR A 410 9.21 -0.11 -28.66
CA TYR A 410 8.84 0.47 -27.36
C TYR A 410 7.36 0.83 -27.33
N ARG A 411 6.65 0.36 -26.28
CA ARG A 411 5.25 0.70 -26.01
C ARG A 411 5.08 1.04 -24.53
N LYS A 412 4.26 2.07 -24.28
CA LYS A 412 3.82 2.40 -22.94
C LYS A 412 2.35 1.98 -22.80
N ILE A 413 1.96 1.46 -21.64
CA ILE A 413 0.55 1.12 -21.36
C ILE A 413 -0.28 2.39 -21.43
N GLY A 414 -1.32 2.35 -22.26
CA GLY A 414 -2.24 3.47 -22.48
C GLY A 414 -1.97 4.31 -23.73
N ASP A 415 -0.80 4.20 -24.35
CA ASP A 415 -0.55 4.84 -25.65
C ASP A 415 -1.38 4.21 -26.77
N ALA A 416 -1.66 4.96 -27.83
CA ALA A 416 -2.33 4.42 -29.02
C ALA A 416 -1.57 3.21 -29.58
N GLY A 417 -2.24 2.10 -29.78
CA GLY A 417 -1.67 0.87 -30.31
C GLY A 417 -0.87 0.01 -29.33
N TRP A 418 -0.77 0.38 -28.05
CA TRP A 418 0.03 -0.35 -27.07
C TRP A 418 -0.36 -1.83 -26.93
N ALA A 419 -1.65 -2.13 -27.08
CA ALA A 419 -2.23 -3.45 -26.91
C ALA A 419 -2.50 -4.17 -28.25
N LEU A 420 -2.17 -3.54 -29.39
CA LEU A 420 -2.36 -4.16 -30.71
C LEU A 420 -1.32 -5.25 -30.94
N PRO A 421 -1.66 -6.34 -31.66
CA PRO A 421 -0.70 -7.35 -32.06
C PRO A 421 0.51 -6.72 -32.79
N ARG A 422 1.70 -7.27 -32.56
CA ARG A 422 2.85 -6.91 -33.37
C ARG A 422 2.55 -7.28 -34.84
N LEU A 423 2.61 -6.30 -35.74
CA LEU A 423 2.70 -6.61 -37.14
C LEU A 423 4.08 -7.27 -37.35
N VAL A 424 4.11 -8.60 -37.46
CA VAL A 424 5.29 -9.33 -37.89
C VAL A 424 5.53 -8.89 -39.31
N LYS A 425 6.54 -8.04 -39.54
CA LYS A 425 7.06 -7.72 -40.88
C LYS A 425 7.92 -8.83 -41.39
#